data_da12c679a59c98de0a11b48a9aee1910
#
_entry.id   da12c679a59c98de0a11b48a9aee1910
#
_cell.length_a   1.000
_cell.length_b   1.000
_cell.length_c   1.000
_cell.angle_alpha   90.00
_cell.angle_beta   90.00
_cell.angle_gamma   90.00
#
_symmetry.space_group_name_H-M   'P 1'
#
loop_
_entity.id
_entity.type
_entity.pdbx_description
1 polymer ?
#
loop_
_entity_poly.entity_id
_entity_poly.type
_entity_poly.pdbx_seq_one_letter_code
_entity_poly.pdbx_strand_id
1 'polypeptide(L)'
;MIELPMELASLRQFCCRDGKQPIIKKPVTGRLTSSWKGNAKEGWKGSDGYLTLCEAIAYVANGETYWTQNENREWVQVPVDGIGFICSKEEDPAKQIVGGDLDACRDPVTGELSQWAQQFIWDTKPFYTEISPSGCGLRF
;
A
#
# COMPACT_ATOMS: atom_id res chain seq x y z
N MET A 1 -0.96 7.46 -17.50
CA MET A 1 0.10 7.70 -16.49
C MET A 1 -0.61 8.25 -15.26
N ILE A 2 -0.54 7.59 -14.12
CA ILE A 2 -1.16 8.09 -12.88
C ILE A 2 -0.15 9.08 -12.30
N GLU A 3 -0.50 10.36 -12.27
CA GLU A 3 0.31 11.38 -11.59
C GLU A 3 -0.04 11.35 -10.10
N LEU A 4 0.89 10.89 -9.29
CA LEU A 4 0.79 11.01 -7.83
C LEU A 4 1.07 12.47 -7.45
N PRO A 5 0.25 13.06 -6.57
CA PRO A 5 0.55 14.38 -6.02
C PRO A 5 1.95 14.44 -5.42
N MET A 6 2.68 15.53 -5.67
CA MET A 6 4.06 15.68 -5.19
C MET A 6 4.17 15.56 -3.67
N GLU A 7 3.16 16.02 -2.96
CA GLU A 7 3.05 15.93 -1.50
C GLU A 7 3.07 14.48 -1.03
N LEU A 8 2.32 13.60 -1.71
CA LEU A 8 2.33 12.16 -1.40
C LEU A 8 3.65 11.51 -1.80
N ALA A 9 4.18 11.83 -2.98
CA ALA A 9 5.42 11.24 -3.49
C ALA A 9 6.62 11.54 -2.59
N SER A 10 6.61 12.66 -1.85
CA SER A 10 7.67 13.06 -0.93
C SER A 10 7.66 12.32 0.42
N LEU A 11 6.58 11.64 0.74
CA LEU A 11 6.43 10.96 2.03
C LEU A 11 7.19 9.64 2.07
N ARG A 12 7.72 9.30 3.26
CA ARG A 12 8.31 7.99 3.53
C ARG A 12 7.25 7.06 4.13
N GLN A 13 6.21 6.78 3.34
CA GLN A 13 5.06 5.94 3.73
C GLN A 13 4.71 4.90 2.67
N PHE A 14 5.62 4.63 1.75
CA PHE A 14 5.42 3.59 0.75
C PHE A 14 5.90 2.23 1.25
N CYS A 15 5.37 1.20 0.65
CA CYS A 15 5.81 -0.18 0.80
C CYS A 15 5.82 -0.88 -0.56
N CYS A 16 6.55 -1.98 -0.66
CA CYS A 16 6.25 -2.96 -1.69
C CYS A 16 5.03 -3.78 -1.26
N ARG A 17 4.52 -4.61 -2.15
CA ARG A 17 3.45 -5.55 -1.81
C ARG A 17 3.65 -6.89 -2.52
N ASP A 18 3.03 -7.90 -1.96
CA ASP A 18 2.75 -9.18 -2.57
C ASP A 18 1.24 -9.39 -2.45
N GLY A 19 0.50 -9.24 -3.54
CA GLY A 19 -0.94 -9.15 -3.52
C GLY A 19 -1.45 -8.04 -2.59
N LYS A 20 -2.09 -8.40 -1.47
CA LYS A 20 -2.58 -7.47 -0.45
C LYS A 20 -1.62 -7.28 0.74
N GLN A 21 -0.54 -8.07 0.80
CA GLN A 21 0.40 -8.04 1.92
C GLN A 21 1.39 -6.89 1.76
N PRO A 22 1.45 -5.93 2.71
CA PRO A 22 2.49 -4.90 2.72
C PRO A 22 3.85 -5.51 3.03
N ILE A 23 4.87 -5.09 2.27
CA ILE A 23 6.27 -5.53 2.41
C ILE A 23 7.13 -4.29 2.60
N ILE A 24 7.85 -4.23 3.69
CA ILE A 24 8.71 -3.10 4.07
C ILE A 24 10.17 -3.54 4.25
N LYS A 25 11.05 -2.58 4.43
CA LYS A 25 12.47 -2.84 4.68
C LYS A 25 12.72 -3.00 6.19
N LYS A 26 13.31 -4.12 6.59
CA LYS A 26 13.74 -4.34 7.97
C LYS A 26 14.92 -3.39 8.29
N PRO A 27 14.82 -2.48 9.27
CA PRO A 27 15.81 -1.42 9.48
C PRO A 27 17.23 -1.95 9.72
N VAL A 28 17.34 -3.02 10.50
CA VAL A 28 18.65 -3.55 10.92
C VAL A 28 19.39 -4.26 9.77
N THR A 29 18.67 -4.98 8.92
CA THR A 29 19.28 -5.82 7.89
C THR A 29 19.15 -5.26 6.48
N GLY A 30 18.30 -4.28 6.27
CA GLY A 30 17.96 -3.74 4.95
C GLY A 30 17.15 -4.70 4.05
N ARG A 31 16.83 -5.92 4.53
CA ARG A 31 16.07 -6.91 3.77
C ARG A 31 14.59 -6.63 3.80
N LEU A 32 13.89 -7.00 2.74
CA LEU A 32 12.43 -6.92 2.70
C LEU A 32 11.78 -7.93 3.64
N THR A 33 10.66 -7.55 4.24
CA THR A 33 9.92 -8.35 5.23
C THR A 33 8.43 -8.03 5.19
N SER A 34 7.61 -9.04 5.48
CA SER A 34 6.16 -8.89 5.68
C SER A 34 5.76 -8.40 7.08
N SER A 35 6.71 -8.22 7.97
CA SER A 35 6.47 -7.69 9.34
C SER A 35 6.22 -6.19 9.33
N TRP A 36 5.25 -5.72 8.55
CA TRP A 36 5.00 -4.30 8.30
C TRP A 36 4.58 -3.50 9.54
N LYS A 37 4.11 -4.16 10.61
CA LYS A 37 3.83 -3.52 11.91
C LYS A 37 5.08 -3.31 12.76
N GLY A 38 6.21 -3.89 12.35
CA GLY A 38 7.44 -3.90 13.11
C GLY A 38 7.63 -5.16 13.95
N ASN A 39 8.67 -5.17 14.74
CA ASN A 39 8.98 -6.25 15.66
C ASN A 39 9.48 -5.68 17.00
N ALA A 40 8.62 -5.67 17.99
CA ALA A 40 8.93 -5.13 19.32
C ALA A 40 10.06 -5.91 20.03
N LYS A 41 10.21 -7.21 19.75
CA LYS A 41 11.30 -8.03 20.31
C LYS A 41 12.67 -7.64 19.75
N GLU A 42 12.69 -7.15 18.51
CA GLU A 42 13.88 -6.66 17.83
C GLU A 42 14.04 -5.13 17.98
N GLY A 43 13.12 -4.46 18.67
CA GLY A 43 13.20 -3.05 19.03
C GLY A 43 12.91 -2.06 17.90
N TRP A 44 12.14 -2.45 16.86
CA TRP A 44 11.78 -1.55 15.77
C TRP A 44 10.26 -1.52 15.49
N LYS A 45 9.79 -0.38 14.98
CA LYS A 45 8.40 -0.15 14.57
C LYS A 45 8.28 -0.28 13.05
N GLY A 46 7.06 -0.53 12.53
CA GLY A 46 6.80 -0.59 11.10
C GLY A 46 7.23 0.66 10.35
N SER A 47 6.98 1.83 10.92
CA SER A 47 7.38 3.13 10.34
C SER A 47 8.89 3.28 10.10
N ASP A 48 9.72 2.58 10.87
CA ASP A 48 11.17 2.60 10.68
C ASP A 48 11.60 1.91 9.36
N GLY A 49 10.72 1.07 8.81
CA GLY A 49 10.95 0.31 7.59
C GLY A 49 10.16 0.79 6.37
N TYR A 50 9.36 1.85 6.49
CA TYR A 50 8.64 2.40 5.35
C TYR A 50 9.60 2.93 4.29
N LEU A 51 9.21 2.84 3.04
CA LEU A 51 10.01 3.19 1.89
C LEU A 51 9.64 4.59 1.37
N THR A 52 10.56 5.21 0.66
CA THR A 52 10.21 6.28 -0.27
C THR A 52 9.59 5.68 -1.52
N LEU A 53 8.89 6.49 -2.31
CA LEU A 53 8.34 6.04 -3.60
C LEU A 53 9.44 5.48 -4.51
N CYS A 54 10.58 6.17 -4.59
CA CYS A 54 11.71 5.74 -5.43
C CYS A 54 12.29 4.40 -4.99
N GLU A 55 12.45 4.17 -3.68
CA GLU A 55 12.88 2.87 -3.14
C GLU A 55 11.90 1.76 -3.53
N ALA A 56 10.60 2.00 -3.34
CA ALA A 56 9.57 1.01 -3.68
C ALA A 56 9.55 0.68 -5.18
N ILE A 57 9.65 1.69 -6.04
CA ILE A 57 9.76 1.52 -7.50
C ILE A 57 11.00 0.67 -7.84
N ALA A 58 12.16 0.99 -7.26
CA ALA A 58 13.39 0.28 -7.53
C ALA A 58 13.30 -1.20 -7.12
N TYR A 59 12.75 -1.51 -5.95
CA TYR A 59 12.59 -2.89 -5.50
C TYR A 59 11.68 -3.70 -6.42
N VAL A 60 10.56 -3.14 -6.85
CA VAL A 60 9.65 -3.83 -7.79
C VAL A 60 10.30 -4.00 -9.16
N ALA A 61 10.95 -2.95 -9.69
CA ALA A 61 11.60 -3.02 -11.00
C ALA A 61 12.76 -4.02 -11.06
N ASN A 62 13.47 -4.20 -9.94
CA ASN A 62 14.58 -5.15 -9.83
C ASN A 62 14.11 -6.59 -9.50
N GLY A 63 12.81 -6.80 -9.29
CA GLY A 63 12.29 -8.12 -8.89
C GLY A 63 12.80 -8.57 -7.52
N GLU A 64 12.96 -7.62 -6.59
CA GLU A 64 13.42 -7.93 -5.23
C GLU A 64 12.48 -8.92 -4.55
N THR A 65 13.06 -9.76 -3.70
CA THR A 65 12.34 -10.84 -3.03
C THR A 65 12.34 -10.66 -1.53
N TYR A 66 11.38 -11.29 -0.88
CA TYR A 66 11.34 -11.43 0.57
C TYR A 66 11.08 -12.89 0.96
N TRP A 67 11.43 -13.25 2.19
CA TRP A 67 11.17 -14.60 2.71
C TRP A 67 9.79 -14.68 3.34
N THR A 68 9.02 -15.69 2.97
CA THR A 68 7.73 -16.03 3.56
C THR A 68 7.57 -17.55 3.67
N GLN A 69 6.55 -18.01 4.39
CA GLN A 69 6.19 -19.42 4.42
C GLN A 69 5.07 -19.72 3.42
N ASN A 70 5.23 -20.76 2.65
CA ASN A 70 4.18 -21.28 1.77
C ASN A 70 3.11 -22.04 2.59
N GLU A 71 2.11 -22.60 1.91
CA GLU A 71 1.03 -23.39 2.53
C GLU A 71 1.55 -24.61 3.31
N ASN A 72 2.68 -25.16 2.89
CA ASN A 72 3.35 -26.31 3.55
C ASN A 72 4.26 -25.87 4.70
N ARG A 73 4.27 -24.58 5.09
CA ARG A 73 5.16 -23.98 6.10
C ARG A 73 6.66 -24.05 5.75
N GLU A 74 7.00 -24.20 4.48
CA GLU A 74 8.36 -24.11 4.00
C GLU A 74 8.74 -22.66 3.71
N TRP A 75 9.97 -22.29 4.04
CA TRP A 75 10.46 -20.95 3.73
C TRP A 75 10.80 -20.83 2.25
N VAL A 76 10.18 -19.88 1.59
CA VAL A 76 10.35 -19.59 0.16
C VAL A 76 10.64 -18.11 -0.06
N GLN A 77 11.34 -17.80 -1.12
CA GLN A 77 11.52 -16.43 -1.58
C GLN A 77 10.45 -16.08 -2.62
N VAL A 78 9.76 -14.98 -2.42
CA VAL A 78 8.71 -14.50 -3.32
C VAL A 78 9.05 -13.08 -3.77
N PRO A 79 8.96 -12.77 -5.07
CA PRO A 79 9.17 -11.42 -5.55
C PRO A 79 8.02 -10.50 -5.13
N VAL A 80 8.35 -9.23 -4.90
CA VAL A 80 7.32 -8.22 -4.73
C VAL A 80 6.64 -7.90 -6.07
N ASP A 81 5.34 -7.69 -6.07
CA ASP A 81 4.53 -7.55 -7.28
C ASP A 81 3.98 -6.13 -7.51
N GLY A 82 4.17 -5.23 -6.58
CA GLY A 82 3.66 -3.87 -6.71
C GLY A 82 4.04 -2.95 -5.55
N ILE A 83 3.50 -1.76 -5.60
CA ILE A 83 3.72 -0.69 -4.64
C ILE A 83 2.43 -0.43 -3.89
N GLY A 84 2.53 -0.17 -2.60
CA GLY A 84 1.45 0.28 -1.75
C GLY A 84 1.81 1.54 -0.99
N PHE A 85 0.80 2.21 -0.48
CA PHE A 85 0.94 3.34 0.42
C PHE A 85 0.35 2.98 1.78
N ILE A 86 1.06 3.31 2.86
CA ILE A 86 0.61 3.00 4.22
C ILE A 86 0.03 4.27 4.82
N CYS A 87 -1.30 4.27 4.98
CA CYS A 87 -1.99 5.30 5.75
C CYS A 87 -1.62 5.12 7.21
N SER A 88 -0.84 6.03 7.75
CA SER A 88 -0.43 5.99 9.15
C SER A 88 -1.01 7.18 9.90
N LYS A 89 -1.25 6.95 11.20
CA LYS A 89 -1.70 8.01 12.09
C LYS A 89 -0.48 8.83 12.50
N GLU A 90 -0.36 10.02 11.93
CA GLU A 90 0.60 11.02 12.37
C GLU A 90 0.13 11.67 13.69
N GLU A 91 1.07 12.15 14.50
CA GLU A 91 0.74 12.90 15.72
C GLU A 91 0.11 14.25 15.39
N ASP A 92 0.51 14.86 14.27
CA ASP A 92 -0.07 16.10 13.75
C ASP A 92 -1.31 15.77 12.88
N PRO A 93 -2.54 16.11 13.32
CA PRO A 93 -3.75 15.85 12.56
C PRO A 93 -3.77 16.44 11.15
N ALA A 94 -3.05 17.55 10.92
CA ALA A 94 -2.97 18.19 9.61
C ALA A 94 -2.16 17.39 8.58
N LYS A 95 -1.39 16.42 9.04
CA LYS A 95 -0.56 15.54 8.20
C LYS A 95 -1.10 14.11 8.10
N GLN A 96 -2.25 13.85 8.70
CA GLN A 96 -2.86 12.53 8.60
C GLN A 96 -3.38 12.28 7.19
N ILE A 97 -3.00 11.15 6.63
CA ILE A 97 -3.53 10.67 5.36
C ILE A 97 -4.48 9.53 5.66
N VAL A 98 -5.72 9.71 5.27
CA VAL A 98 -6.79 8.74 5.44
C VAL A 98 -7.04 8.07 4.11
N GLY A 99 -7.00 6.75 4.09
CA GLY A 99 -7.45 5.94 2.96
C GLY A 99 -8.75 5.22 3.28
N GLY A 100 -9.48 4.87 2.26
CA GLY A 100 -10.71 4.10 2.40
C GLY A 100 -10.96 3.19 1.20
N ASP A 101 -11.79 2.18 1.43
CA ASP A 101 -12.26 1.25 0.41
C ASP A 101 -13.78 1.38 0.28
N LEU A 102 -14.27 1.50 -0.96
CA LEU A 102 -15.69 1.37 -1.30
C LEU A 102 -15.87 0.03 -2.00
N ASP A 103 -16.40 -0.94 -1.29
CA ASP A 103 -16.61 -2.29 -1.82
C ASP A 103 -17.90 -2.41 -2.64
N ALA A 104 -17.89 -3.28 -3.65
CA ALA A 104 -19.04 -3.63 -4.48
C ALA A 104 -19.81 -2.41 -5.04
N CYS A 105 -19.09 -1.36 -5.36
CA CYS A 105 -19.68 -0.09 -5.83
C CYS A 105 -19.52 0.15 -7.34
N ARG A 106 -18.79 -0.72 -8.03
CA ARG A 106 -18.48 -0.58 -9.44
C ARG A 106 -18.82 -1.86 -10.21
N ASP A 107 -19.48 -1.73 -11.35
CA ASP A 107 -19.64 -2.83 -12.28
C ASP A 107 -18.30 -3.11 -12.98
N PRO A 108 -17.74 -4.33 -12.87
CA PRO A 108 -16.42 -4.63 -13.45
C PRO A 108 -16.43 -4.68 -14.98
N VAL A 109 -17.59 -4.83 -15.62
CA VAL A 109 -17.74 -4.93 -17.09
C VAL A 109 -17.97 -3.55 -17.69
N THR A 110 -18.97 -2.82 -17.22
CA THR A 110 -19.33 -1.51 -17.75
C THR A 110 -18.50 -0.37 -17.16
N GLY A 111 -17.93 -0.56 -15.98
CA GLY A 111 -17.24 0.48 -15.23
C GLY A 111 -18.15 1.45 -14.49
N GLU A 112 -19.48 1.26 -14.58
CA GLU A 112 -20.45 2.13 -13.93
C GLU A 112 -20.35 2.05 -12.40
N LEU A 113 -20.43 3.22 -11.77
CA LEU A 113 -20.46 3.34 -10.31
C LEU A 113 -21.91 3.37 -9.81
N SER A 114 -22.15 2.72 -8.68
CA SER A 114 -23.42 2.87 -7.97
C SER A 114 -23.69 4.34 -7.58
N GLN A 115 -24.95 4.70 -7.50
CA GLN A 115 -25.35 6.07 -7.19
C GLN A 115 -24.78 6.56 -5.85
N TRP A 116 -24.77 5.70 -4.83
CA TRP A 116 -24.21 6.05 -3.53
C TRP A 116 -22.70 6.31 -3.57
N ALA A 117 -21.95 5.56 -4.38
CA ALA A 117 -20.51 5.76 -4.53
C ALA A 117 -20.20 7.07 -5.28
N GLN A 118 -20.97 7.39 -6.32
CA GLN A 118 -20.87 8.67 -7.01
C GLN A 118 -21.12 9.83 -6.05
N GLN A 119 -22.15 9.72 -5.22
CA GLN A 119 -22.47 10.74 -4.22
C GLN A 119 -21.36 10.87 -3.18
N PHE A 120 -20.83 9.74 -2.68
CA PHE A 120 -19.71 9.74 -1.73
C PHE A 120 -18.47 10.44 -2.29
N ILE A 121 -18.09 10.14 -3.54
CA ILE A 121 -16.95 10.80 -4.21
C ILE A 121 -17.20 12.29 -4.37
N TRP A 122 -18.42 12.67 -4.75
CA TRP A 122 -18.81 14.08 -4.90
C TRP A 122 -18.70 14.85 -3.58
N ASP A 123 -19.16 14.25 -2.49
CA ASP A 123 -19.17 14.88 -1.17
C ASP A 123 -17.78 14.97 -0.54
N THR A 124 -17.00 13.92 -0.67
CA THR A 124 -15.67 13.82 -0.02
C THR A 124 -14.55 14.40 -0.87
N LYS A 125 -14.73 14.44 -2.19
CA LYS A 125 -13.72 14.91 -3.16
C LYS A 125 -12.33 14.35 -2.86
N PRO A 126 -12.17 13.01 -2.84
CA PRO A 126 -10.91 12.40 -2.48
C PRO A 126 -9.80 12.88 -3.42
N PHE A 127 -8.63 13.10 -2.85
CA PHE A 127 -7.47 13.62 -3.56
C PHE A 127 -6.92 12.64 -4.60
N TYR A 128 -7.10 11.35 -4.33
CA TYR A 128 -6.70 10.23 -5.18
C TYR A 128 -7.79 9.17 -5.15
N THR A 129 -8.06 8.56 -6.28
CA THR A 129 -9.00 7.43 -6.37
C THR A 129 -8.50 6.43 -7.40
N GLU A 130 -8.49 5.16 -7.03
CA GLU A 130 -8.14 4.05 -7.93
C GLU A 130 -9.21 2.97 -7.91
N ILE A 131 -9.24 2.15 -8.98
CA ILE A 131 -10.07 0.95 -9.03
C ILE A 131 -9.42 -0.12 -8.14
N SER A 132 -10.22 -0.78 -7.29
CA SER A 132 -9.73 -1.88 -6.46
C SER A 132 -9.25 -3.06 -7.34
N PRO A 133 -8.33 -3.91 -6.86
CA PRO A 133 -7.84 -5.06 -7.63
C PRO A 133 -8.92 -6.05 -8.09
N SER A 134 -10.06 -6.09 -7.41
CA SER A 134 -11.22 -6.91 -7.83
C SER A 134 -11.98 -6.32 -9.02
N GLY A 135 -11.75 -5.06 -9.37
CA GLY A 135 -12.51 -4.33 -10.37
C GLY A 135 -13.89 -3.86 -9.92
N CYS A 136 -14.37 -4.32 -8.77
CA CYS A 136 -15.73 -4.08 -8.27
C CYS A 136 -15.82 -2.94 -7.24
N GLY A 137 -14.72 -2.33 -6.87
CA GLY A 137 -14.67 -1.29 -5.86
C GLY A 137 -13.74 -0.15 -6.21
N LEU A 138 -13.65 0.82 -5.30
CA LEU A 138 -12.73 1.97 -5.38
C LEU A 138 -11.92 2.07 -4.10
N ARG A 139 -10.71 2.62 -4.23
CA ARG A 139 -9.83 3.03 -3.12
C ARG A 139 -9.50 4.51 -3.24
N PHE A 140 -9.33 5.19 -2.13
CA PHE A 140 -8.97 6.61 -2.08
C PHE A 140 -8.11 6.92 -0.86
#